data_39aeaf07b9cc24b4ba115c4e4e01dc75
#
_entry.id   39aeaf07b9cc24b4ba115c4e4e01dc75
#
_cell.length_a   1.000
_cell.length_b   1.000
_cell.length_c   1.000
_cell.angle_alpha   90.00
_cell.angle_beta   90.00
_cell.angle_gamma   90.00
#
_symmetry.space_group_name_H-M   'P 1'
#
loop_
_entity.id
_entity.type
_entity.pdbx_description
1 polymer ?
#
loop_
_entity_poly.entity_id
_entity_poly.type
_entity_poly.pdbx_seq_one_letter_code
_entity_poly.pdbx_strand_id
1 'polypeptide(L)'
;TLFREFAEKEVKPLAQEVDETEVFPRATVEKMAKYGFLGIPVPKEYGGQGCDPLTYAMCVEELAKVCGTTAVIVSAHTSLCIDPIMTYGTEEQKQKYVPALAKGEKLGAFGLTEPGAGTDAQGQQTKAVLDGDEWVLNGSKCFITNGKEADVYIIIAVTGTIEKRGRKVKEISAFIVEKGTPGFTFGTK
;
A
#
# COMPACT_ATOMS: atom_id res chain seq x y z
N THR A 1 -7.08 13.36 -21.79
CA THR A 1 -6.20 12.20 -21.44
C THR A 1 -7.05 11.05 -20.95
N LEU A 2 -6.56 9.82 -21.10
CA LEU A 2 -7.22 8.61 -20.62
C LEU A 2 -7.60 8.74 -19.12
N PHE A 3 -6.71 9.22 -18.28
CA PHE A 3 -6.94 9.39 -16.84
C PHE A 3 -8.12 10.33 -16.54
N ARG A 4 -8.17 11.48 -17.20
CA ARG A 4 -9.28 12.44 -17.06
C ARG A 4 -10.61 11.85 -17.54
N GLU A 5 -10.61 11.21 -18.69
CA GLU A 5 -11.84 10.59 -19.22
C GLU A 5 -12.35 9.48 -18.29
N PHE A 6 -11.46 8.67 -17.74
CA PHE A 6 -11.82 7.67 -16.76
C PHE A 6 -12.37 8.31 -15.48
N ALA A 7 -11.68 9.31 -14.95
CA ALA A 7 -12.08 10.02 -13.73
C ALA A 7 -13.49 10.63 -13.87
N GLU A 8 -13.76 11.32 -14.99
CA GLU A 8 -15.06 11.95 -15.23
C GLU A 8 -16.20 10.94 -15.49
N LYS A 9 -15.91 9.84 -16.19
CA LYS A 9 -16.95 8.87 -16.60
C LYS A 9 -17.20 7.77 -15.57
N GLU A 10 -16.17 7.28 -14.92
CA GLU A 10 -16.23 6.07 -14.09
C GLU A 10 -16.10 6.36 -12.58
N VAL A 11 -15.47 7.47 -12.20
CA VAL A 11 -15.23 7.81 -10.78
C VAL A 11 -16.20 8.88 -10.30
N LYS A 12 -16.29 10.00 -11.01
CA LYS A 12 -17.10 11.16 -10.61
C LYS A 12 -18.56 10.85 -10.31
N PRO A 13 -19.27 10.00 -11.10
CA PRO A 13 -20.66 9.67 -10.81
C PRO A 13 -20.86 8.93 -9.48
N LEU A 14 -19.83 8.27 -8.97
CA LEU A 14 -19.88 7.46 -7.75
C LEU A 14 -19.21 8.17 -6.55
N ALA A 15 -18.56 9.31 -6.76
CA ALA A 15 -17.74 9.96 -5.74
C ALA A 15 -18.53 10.34 -4.49
N GLN A 16 -19.72 10.88 -4.65
CA GLN A 16 -20.59 11.26 -3.54
C GLN A 16 -21.04 10.04 -2.74
N GLU A 17 -21.49 8.98 -3.40
CA GLU A 17 -21.91 7.75 -2.75
C GLU A 17 -20.77 7.09 -1.96
N VAL A 18 -19.57 7.04 -2.57
CA VAL A 18 -18.35 6.51 -1.91
C VAL A 18 -18.01 7.30 -0.64
N ASP A 19 -18.14 8.61 -0.68
CA ASP A 19 -17.87 9.49 0.46
C ASP A 19 -18.91 9.32 1.57
N GLU A 20 -20.19 9.33 1.23
CA GLU A 20 -21.29 9.22 2.19
C GLU A 20 -21.42 7.84 2.84
N THR A 21 -21.19 6.78 2.05
CA THR A 21 -21.37 5.40 2.54
C THR A 21 -20.11 4.80 3.14
N GLU A 22 -18.94 5.38 2.85
CA GLU A 22 -17.62 4.84 3.23
C GLU A 22 -17.38 3.41 2.70
N VAL A 23 -18.11 2.99 1.69
CA VAL A 23 -17.95 1.66 1.07
C VAL A 23 -16.79 1.71 0.08
N PHE A 24 -15.90 0.71 0.17
CA PHE A 24 -14.76 0.60 -0.73
C PHE A 24 -15.23 0.42 -2.20
N PRO A 25 -14.78 1.25 -3.16
CA PRO A 25 -15.28 1.27 -4.53
C PRO A 25 -14.65 0.14 -5.38
N ARG A 26 -14.93 -1.11 -5.03
CA ARG A 26 -14.30 -2.30 -5.64
C ARG A 26 -14.46 -2.35 -7.14
N ALA A 27 -15.65 -2.12 -7.66
CA ALA A 27 -15.91 -2.13 -9.11
C ALA A 27 -15.06 -1.09 -9.86
N THR A 28 -14.87 0.09 -9.27
CA THR A 28 -14.01 1.13 -9.83
C THR A 28 -12.54 0.70 -9.81
N VAL A 29 -12.08 0.07 -8.72
CA VAL A 29 -10.71 -0.45 -8.60
C VAL A 29 -10.46 -1.55 -9.65
N GLU A 30 -11.40 -2.46 -9.85
CA GLU A 30 -11.32 -3.50 -10.88
C GLU A 30 -11.26 -2.93 -12.30
N LYS A 31 -12.00 -1.84 -12.56
CA LYS A 31 -11.89 -1.12 -13.84
C LYS A 31 -10.51 -0.46 -13.97
N MET A 32 -10.00 0.20 -12.93
CA MET A 32 -8.66 0.78 -12.94
C MET A 32 -7.58 -0.28 -13.21
N ALA A 33 -7.71 -1.47 -12.64
CA ALA A 33 -6.82 -2.60 -12.91
C ALA A 33 -6.82 -2.97 -14.41
N LYS A 34 -7.98 -3.09 -15.04
CA LYS A 34 -8.13 -3.38 -16.48
C LYS A 34 -7.47 -2.32 -17.37
N TYR A 35 -7.45 -1.06 -16.94
CA TYR A 35 -6.77 0.03 -17.63
C TYR A 35 -5.28 0.16 -17.28
N GLY A 36 -4.76 -0.71 -16.40
CA GLY A 36 -3.36 -0.72 -15.97
C GLY A 36 -2.98 0.40 -15.01
N PHE A 37 -3.94 1.06 -14.37
CA PHE A 37 -3.67 2.20 -13.48
C PHE A 37 -2.96 1.79 -12.18
N LEU A 38 -3.04 0.52 -11.79
CA LEU A 38 -2.40 -0.01 -10.59
C LEU A 38 -0.93 -0.37 -10.77
N GLY A 39 -0.44 -0.39 -12.02
CA GLY A 39 0.94 -0.74 -12.36
C GLY A 39 1.64 0.29 -13.25
N ILE A 40 1.24 1.57 -13.23
CA ILE A 40 1.77 2.58 -14.15
C ILE A 40 3.30 2.67 -14.16
N PRO A 41 4.01 2.84 -13.01
CA PRO A 41 5.45 2.97 -13.00
C PRO A 41 6.19 1.63 -12.94
N VAL A 42 5.45 0.52 -12.79
CA VAL A 42 6.06 -0.80 -12.67
C VAL A 42 6.62 -1.25 -14.02
N PRO A 43 7.87 -1.76 -14.08
CA PRO A 43 8.45 -2.27 -15.31
C PRO A 43 7.61 -3.37 -15.98
N LYS A 44 7.66 -3.43 -17.31
CA LYS A 44 6.89 -4.40 -18.10
C LYS A 44 7.24 -5.85 -17.78
N GLU A 45 8.48 -6.12 -17.41
CA GLU A 45 8.96 -7.45 -16.99
C GLU A 45 8.25 -7.98 -15.74
N TYR A 46 7.72 -7.08 -14.89
CA TYR A 46 6.88 -7.41 -13.74
C TYR A 46 5.38 -7.19 -14.02
N GLY A 47 4.99 -7.03 -15.27
CA GLY A 47 3.59 -6.93 -15.67
C GLY A 47 2.98 -5.53 -15.56
N GLY A 48 3.79 -4.50 -15.30
CA GLY A 48 3.37 -3.10 -15.26
C GLY A 48 3.36 -2.42 -16.61
N GLN A 49 3.07 -1.11 -16.62
CA GLN A 49 3.01 -0.30 -17.84
C GLN A 49 4.37 0.24 -18.27
N GLY A 50 5.35 0.28 -17.37
CA GLY A 50 6.70 0.79 -17.62
C GLY A 50 6.73 2.29 -17.94
N CYS A 51 5.76 3.05 -17.44
CA CYS A 51 5.71 4.50 -17.59
C CYS A 51 6.58 5.19 -16.53
N ASP A 52 6.83 6.48 -16.74
CA ASP A 52 7.59 7.30 -15.81
C ASP A 52 6.76 7.72 -14.58
N PRO A 53 7.41 8.20 -13.50
CA PRO A 53 6.73 8.68 -12.30
C PRO A 53 5.80 9.88 -12.54
N LEU A 54 6.07 10.70 -13.57
CA LEU A 54 5.20 11.82 -13.92
C LEU A 54 3.86 11.32 -14.43
N THR A 55 3.85 10.30 -15.28
CA THR A 55 2.63 9.66 -15.78
C THR A 55 1.79 9.12 -14.61
N TYR A 56 2.43 8.51 -13.62
CA TYR A 56 1.76 8.06 -12.40
C TYR A 56 1.17 9.23 -11.59
N ALA A 57 1.93 10.30 -11.38
CA ALA A 57 1.45 11.49 -10.68
C ALA A 57 0.25 12.14 -11.38
N MET A 58 0.27 12.21 -12.71
CA MET A 58 -0.86 12.71 -13.51
C MET A 58 -2.12 11.84 -13.35
N CYS A 59 -1.98 10.52 -13.23
CA CYS A 59 -3.11 9.65 -12.96
C CYS A 59 -3.73 9.95 -11.60
N VAL A 60 -2.91 10.01 -10.54
CA VAL A 60 -3.36 10.32 -9.18
C VAL A 60 -4.01 11.70 -9.12
N GLU A 61 -3.43 12.72 -9.78
CA GLU A 61 -3.99 14.07 -9.86
C GLU A 61 -5.39 14.08 -10.50
N GLU A 62 -5.56 13.45 -11.65
CA GLU A 62 -6.86 13.45 -12.34
C GLU A 62 -7.94 12.68 -11.56
N LEU A 63 -7.58 11.60 -10.87
CA LEU A 63 -8.47 10.90 -9.96
C LEU A 63 -8.84 11.75 -8.74
N ALA A 64 -7.86 12.44 -8.14
CA ALA A 64 -8.05 13.26 -6.94
C ALA A 64 -8.96 14.47 -7.19
N LYS A 65 -8.97 15.03 -8.40
CA LYS A 65 -9.87 16.13 -8.78
C LYS A 65 -11.35 15.77 -8.63
N VAL A 66 -11.69 14.49 -8.71
CA VAL A 66 -13.07 14.02 -8.65
C VAL A 66 -13.38 13.18 -7.41
N CYS A 67 -12.41 12.41 -6.91
CA CYS A 67 -12.57 11.57 -5.73
C CYS A 67 -11.23 11.30 -5.03
N GLY A 68 -11.00 11.92 -3.88
CA GLY A 68 -9.79 11.74 -3.08
C GLY A 68 -9.60 10.30 -2.63
N THR A 69 -10.69 9.61 -2.24
CA THR A 69 -10.66 8.19 -1.84
C THR A 69 -10.12 7.30 -2.95
N THR A 70 -10.64 7.44 -4.18
CA THR A 70 -10.18 6.64 -5.31
C THR A 70 -8.71 6.92 -5.65
N ALA A 71 -8.28 8.17 -5.57
CA ALA A 71 -6.89 8.55 -5.81
C ALA A 71 -5.94 7.95 -4.77
N VAL A 72 -6.33 7.98 -3.49
CA VAL A 72 -5.47 7.48 -2.41
C VAL A 72 -5.38 5.95 -2.40
N ILE A 73 -6.39 5.25 -2.89
CA ILE A 73 -6.34 3.80 -3.11
C ILE A 73 -5.19 3.44 -4.06
N VAL A 74 -5.11 4.11 -5.21
CA VAL A 74 -4.03 3.91 -6.20
C VAL A 74 -2.69 4.34 -5.63
N SER A 75 -2.66 5.47 -4.94
CA SER A 75 -1.44 6.01 -4.34
C SER A 75 -0.83 5.05 -3.31
N ALA A 76 -1.62 4.60 -2.35
CA ALA A 76 -1.15 3.68 -1.31
C ALA A 76 -0.71 2.32 -1.89
N HIS A 77 -1.47 1.79 -2.85
CA HIS A 77 -1.15 0.55 -3.52
C HIS A 77 0.20 0.63 -4.25
N THR A 78 0.40 1.66 -5.05
CA THR A 78 1.57 1.78 -5.92
C THR A 78 2.81 2.27 -5.18
N SER A 79 2.72 3.43 -4.51
CA SER A 79 3.90 4.07 -3.93
C SER A 79 4.26 3.55 -2.53
N LEU A 80 3.32 2.94 -1.81
CA LEU A 80 3.58 2.47 -0.45
C LEU A 80 3.67 0.93 -0.33
N CYS A 81 3.14 0.18 -1.31
CA CYS A 81 3.26 -1.28 -1.32
C CYS A 81 4.18 -1.77 -2.42
N ILE A 82 3.92 -1.45 -3.68
CA ILE A 82 4.73 -1.95 -4.80
C ILE A 82 6.14 -1.35 -4.77
N ASP A 83 6.26 -0.04 -4.62
CA ASP A 83 7.55 0.64 -4.69
C ASP A 83 8.56 0.16 -3.64
N PRO A 84 8.22 -0.03 -2.35
CA PRO A 84 9.13 -0.65 -1.39
C PRO A 84 9.58 -2.05 -1.78
N ILE A 85 8.71 -2.89 -2.35
CA ILE A 85 9.08 -4.22 -2.83
C ILE A 85 10.05 -4.10 -4.01
N MET A 86 9.79 -3.20 -4.96
CA MET A 86 10.65 -2.96 -6.11
C MET A 86 12.02 -2.41 -5.72
N THR A 87 12.07 -1.53 -4.70
CA THR A 87 13.30 -0.84 -4.30
C THR A 87 14.17 -1.69 -3.38
N TYR A 88 13.57 -2.42 -2.43
CA TYR A 88 14.28 -3.08 -1.34
C TYR A 88 14.10 -4.60 -1.32
N GLY A 89 13.14 -5.13 -2.06
CA GLY A 89 12.88 -6.57 -2.10
C GLY A 89 13.96 -7.35 -2.86
N THR A 90 14.11 -8.62 -2.49
CA THR A 90 14.91 -9.57 -3.28
C THR A 90 14.22 -9.85 -4.61
N GLU A 91 14.97 -10.39 -5.57
CA GLU A 91 14.38 -10.75 -6.87
C GLU A 91 13.24 -11.75 -6.72
N GLU A 92 13.38 -12.70 -5.82
CA GLU A 92 12.33 -13.68 -5.50
C GLU A 92 11.06 -12.99 -4.97
N GLN A 93 11.20 -12.03 -4.05
CA GLN A 93 10.07 -11.24 -3.54
C GLN A 93 9.40 -10.42 -4.64
N LYS A 94 10.18 -9.78 -5.51
CA LYS A 94 9.65 -9.03 -6.67
C LYS A 94 8.83 -9.92 -7.57
N GLN A 95 9.38 -11.07 -7.98
CA GLN A 95 8.68 -12.02 -8.85
C GLN A 95 7.43 -12.63 -8.21
N LYS A 96 7.45 -12.83 -6.90
CA LYS A 96 6.32 -13.39 -6.16
C LYS A 96 5.14 -12.41 -6.05
N TYR A 97 5.41 -11.14 -5.77
CA TYR A 97 4.37 -10.20 -5.38
C TYR A 97 4.00 -9.18 -6.46
N VAL A 98 5.01 -8.62 -7.14
CA VAL A 98 4.79 -7.44 -8.00
C VAL A 98 3.89 -7.74 -9.19
N PRO A 99 4.00 -8.86 -9.92
CA PRO A 99 3.16 -9.11 -11.10
C PRO A 99 1.66 -9.09 -10.80
N ALA A 100 1.23 -9.72 -9.72
CA ALA A 100 -0.18 -9.74 -9.32
C ALA A 100 -0.67 -8.37 -8.84
N LEU A 101 0.18 -7.62 -8.13
CA LEU A 101 -0.11 -6.25 -7.70
C LEU A 101 -0.20 -5.30 -8.90
N ALA A 102 0.77 -5.33 -9.81
CA ALA A 102 0.81 -4.45 -10.99
C ALA A 102 -0.39 -4.64 -11.93
N LYS A 103 -0.87 -5.87 -12.05
CA LYS A 103 -2.09 -6.21 -12.82
C LYS A 103 -3.38 -5.90 -12.07
N GLY A 104 -3.31 -5.62 -10.76
CA GLY A 104 -4.48 -5.41 -9.91
C GLY A 104 -5.26 -6.69 -9.58
N GLU A 105 -4.65 -7.85 -9.75
CA GLU A 105 -5.16 -9.15 -9.29
C GLU A 105 -5.10 -9.23 -7.76
N LYS A 106 -4.14 -8.53 -7.17
CA LYS A 106 -3.98 -8.30 -5.73
C LYS A 106 -3.88 -6.82 -5.44
N LEU A 107 -4.36 -6.42 -4.26
CA LEU A 107 -4.27 -5.05 -3.78
C LEU A 107 -3.24 -4.94 -2.65
N GLY A 108 -2.53 -3.81 -2.62
CA GLY A 108 -1.51 -3.53 -1.63
C GLY A 108 -1.94 -2.50 -0.59
N ALA A 109 -1.38 -2.62 0.62
CA ALA A 109 -1.52 -1.66 1.71
C ALA A 109 -0.21 -1.45 2.45
N PHE A 110 -0.15 -0.37 3.26
CA PHE A 110 1.04 0.01 4.02
C PHE A 110 0.67 0.34 5.46
N GLY A 111 1.22 -0.41 6.40
CA GLY A 111 0.97 -0.26 7.83
C GLY A 111 2.15 0.39 8.55
N LEU A 112 2.12 1.71 8.71
CA LEU A 112 3.09 2.50 9.47
C LEU A 112 2.46 3.06 10.74
N THR A 113 1.38 3.82 10.59
CA THR A 113 0.74 4.61 11.65
C THR A 113 0.19 3.73 12.77
N GLU A 114 0.38 4.17 14.00
CA GLU A 114 -0.17 3.56 15.21
C GLU A 114 -0.96 4.59 16.02
N PRO A 115 -1.84 4.16 16.96
CA PRO A 115 -2.57 5.11 17.80
C PRO A 115 -1.69 6.12 18.56
N GLY A 116 -0.47 5.72 18.92
CA GLY A 116 0.52 6.57 19.61
C GLY A 116 1.65 7.11 18.73
N ALA A 117 1.64 6.83 17.44
CA ALA A 117 2.74 7.19 16.52
C ALA A 117 2.22 7.60 15.14
N GLY A 118 1.97 8.87 14.96
CA GLY A 118 1.61 9.50 13.69
C GLY A 118 2.83 10.17 13.05
N THR A 119 2.95 11.50 13.23
CA THR A 119 4.09 12.28 12.71
C THR A 119 5.44 11.77 13.22
N ASP A 120 5.52 11.40 14.49
CA ASP A 120 6.68 10.68 15.04
C ASP A 120 6.59 9.17 14.75
N ALA A 121 6.88 8.77 13.54
CA ALA A 121 6.87 7.37 13.13
C ALA A 121 7.89 6.51 13.90
N GLN A 122 8.97 7.09 14.44
CA GLN A 122 9.91 6.38 15.29
C GLN A 122 9.32 6.06 16.67
N GLY A 123 8.26 6.73 17.08
CA GLY A 123 7.50 6.45 18.29
C GLY A 123 6.77 5.11 18.27
N GLN A 124 6.66 4.44 17.09
CA GLN A 124 5.93 3.19 16.93
C GLN A 124 6.33 2.09 17.92
N GLN A 125 5.37 1.26 18.31
CA GLN A 125 5.52 0.20 19.30
C GLN A 125 5.39 -1.22 18.72
N THR A 126 4.86 -1.38 17.50
CA THR A 126 4.81 -2.68 16.81
C THR A 126 6.21 -3.27 16.74
N LYS A 127 6.37 -4.49 17.26
CA LYS A 127 7.64 -5.20 17.33
C LYS A 127 7.65 -6.40 16.41
N ALA A 128 8.80 -6.70 15.85
CA ALA A 128 9.09 -7.95 15.19
C ALA A 128 10.25 -8.62 15.93
N VAL A 129 10.05 -9.85 16.35
CA VAL A 129 11.04 -10.67 17.08
C VAL A 129 11.34 -11.91 16.25
N LEU A 130 12.61 -12.18 16.02
CA LEU A 130 13.04 -13.39 15.31
C LEU A 130 12.89 -14.60 16.27
N ASP A 131 12.15 -15.60 15.84
CA ASP A 131 11.96 -16.87 16.53
C ASP A 131 12.29 -18.02 15.56
N GLY A 132 13.44 -18.63 15.74
CA GLY A 132 13.99 -19.55 14.75
C GLY A 132 14.24 -18.86 13.40
N ASP A 133 13.54 -19.30 12.36
CA ASP A 133 13.66 -18.78 11.00
C ASP A 133 12.51 -17.79 10.64
N GLU A 134 11.62 -17.51 11.58
CA GLU A 134 10.43 -16.69 11.35
C GLU A 134 10.44 -15.41 12.19
N TRP A 135 9.87 -14.35 11.64
CA TRP A 135 9.63 -13.12 12.38
C TRP A 135 8.22 -13.11 12.96
N VAL A 136 8.11 -12.95 14.26
CA VAL A 136 6.84 -12.80 14.96
C VAL A 136 6.54 -11.33 15.18
N LEU A 137 5.49 -10.83 14.50
CA LEU A 137 5.06 -9.44 14.59
C LEU A 137 3.95 -9.29 15.65
N ASN A 138 4.12 -8.33 16.56
CA ASN A 138 3.11 -7.99 17.58
C ASN A 138 2.93 -6.47 17.65
N GLY A 139 1.69 -6.04 17.45
CA GLY A 139 1.34 -4.62 17.49
C GLY A 139 0.01 -4.33 16.79
N SER A 140 -0.28 -3.06 16.65
CA SER A 140 -1.51 -2.59 16.00
C SER A 140 -1.21 -1.37 15.15
N LYS A 141 -1.78 -1.33 13.96
CA LYS A 141 -1.70 -0.19 13.03
C LYS A 141 -3.08 0.41 12.84
N CYS A 142 -3.16 1.70 12.57
CA CYS A 142 -4.43 2.39 12.33
C CYS A 142 -4.34 3.33 11.11
N PHE A 143 -5.50 3.72 10.59
CA PHE A 143 -5.65 4.57 9.40
C PHE A 143 -4.95 4.01 8.16
N ILE A 144 -5.13 2.70 7.94
CA ILE A 144 -4.47 1.99 6.86
C ILE A 144 -5.37 1.97 5.62
N THR A 145 -5.01 2.78 4.63
CA THR A 145 -5.66 2.76 3.31
C THR A 145 -5.60 1.35 2.72
N ASN A 146 -6.70 0.88 2.16
CA ASN A 146 -6.89 -0.48 1.65
C ASN A 146 -6.84 -1.58 2.74
N GLY A 147 -6.84 -1.24 4.04
CA GLY A 147 -6.52 -2.15 5.14
C GLY A 147 -7.29 -3.48 5.15
N LYS A 148 -8.61 -3.47 4.95
CA LYS A 148 -9.44 -4.68 4.87
C LYS A 148 -9.43 -5.34 3.49
N GLU A 149 -9.20 -4.56 2.46
CA GLU A 149 -9.37 -4.95 1.07
C GLU A 149 -8.11 -5.53 0.45
N ALA A 150 -6.94 -5.15 0.96
CA ALA A 150 -5.65 -5.57 0.45
C ALA A 150 -5.35 -7.05 0.68
N ASP A 151 -4.47 -7.58 -0.14
CA ASP A 151 -3.99 -8.96 -0.11
C ASP A 151 -2.53 -9.02 0.37
N VAL A 152 -1.78 -7.94 0.15
CA VAL A 152 -0.36 -7.81 0.50
C VAL A 152 -0.15 -6.51 1.27
N TYR A 153 0.58 -6.60 2.36
CA TYR A 153 0.82 -5.47 3.26
C TYR A 153 2.32 -5.27 3.46
N ILE A 154 2.77 -4.03 3.43
CA ILE A 154 4.07 -3.65 3.96
C ILE A 154 3.85 -3.17 5.40
N ILE A 155 4.32 -3.93 6.37
CA ILE A 155 4.18 -3.59 7.80
C ILE A 155 5.54 -3.15 8.33
N ILE A 156 5.55 -1.96 8.92
CA ILE A 156 6.75 -1.40 9.54
C ILE A 156 6.77 -1.78 11.03
N ALA A 157 7.87 -2.36 11.50
CA ALA A 157 8.00 -2.81 12.88
C ALA A 157 9.41 -2.59 13.43
N VAL A 158 9.50 -2.49 14.76
CA VAL A 158 10.77 -2.38 15.50
C VAL A 158 11.40 -3.75 15.63
N THR A 159 12.60 -3.92 15.10
CA THR A 159 13.39 -5.16 15.17
C THR A 159 14.47 -5.15 16.24
N GLY A 160 14.78 -3.99 16.80
CA GLY A 160 15.82 -3.90 17.80
C GLY A 160 16.09 -2.47 18.27
N THR A 161 17.25 -2.31 18.86
CA THR A 161 17.78 -1.01 19.27
C THR A 161 19.26 -0.96 18.92
N ILE A 162 19.68 0.10 18.26
CA ILE A 162 21.07 0.36 17.93
C ILE A 162 21.56 1.63 18.63
N GLU A 163 22.85 1.71 18.88
CA GLU A 163 23.48 2.93 19.36
C GLU A 163 23.93 3.78 18.17
N LYS A 164 23.44 5.02 18.09
CA LYS A 164 23.82 5.98 17.07
C LYS A 164 24.18 7.31 17.73
N ARG A 165 25.43 7.75 17.57
CA ARG A 165 25.96 8.99 18.15
C ARG A 165 25.72 9.10 19.67
N GLY A 166 25.98 8.00 20.42
CA GLY A 166 25.81 7.94 21.88
C GLY A 166 24.35 7.92 22.36
N ARG A 167 23.38 7.68 21.45
CA ARG A 167 21.96 7.56 21.80
C ARG A 167 21.41 6.22 21.32
N LYS A 168 20.59 5.59 22.16
CA LYS A 168 19.83 4.41 21.76
C LYS A 168 18.69 4.85 20.84
N VAL A 169 18.64 4.30 19.64
CA VAL A 169 17.56 4.51 18.66
C VAL A 169 16.97 3.17 18.24
N LYS A 170 15.68 3.15 17.95
CA LYS A 170 15.01 1.96 17.45
C LYS A 170 15.56 1.60 16.07
N GLU A 171 15.82 0.33 15.87
CA GLU A 171 16.01 -0.28 14.56
C GLU A 171 14.65 -0.68 14.03
N ILE A 172 14.36 -0.30 12.78
CA ILE A 172 13.03 -0.43 12.19
C ILE A 172 13.19 -1.10 10.83
N SER A 173 12.36 -2.10 10.57
CA SER A 173 12.36 -2.86 9.32
C SER A 173 10.96 -2.93 8.71
N ALA A 174 10.91 -3.21 7.42
CA ALA A 174 9.70 -3.44 6.65
C ALA A 174 9.50 -4.94 6.42
N PHE A 175 8.27 -5.40 6.59
CA PHE A 175 7.88 -6.80 6.40
C PHE A 175 6.78 -6.91 5.37
N ILE A 176 6.90 -7.86 4.45
CA ILE A 176 5.80 -8.23 3.56
C ILE A 176 4.92 -9.23 4.31
N VAL A 177 3.66 -8.88 4.52
CA VAL A 177 2.67 -9.73 5.21
C VAL A 177 1.53 -10.01 4.24
N GLU A 178 1.14 -11.28 4.12
CA GLU A 178 0.01 -11.69 3.28
C GLU A 178 -1.30 -11.70 4.08
N LYS A 179 -2.41 -11.41 3.41
CA LYS A 179 -3.74 -11.58 3.99
C LYS A 179 -3.94 -13.03 4.41
N GLY A 180 -4.47 -13.25 5.60
CA GLY A 180 -4.67 -14.61 6.13
C GLY A 180 -3.47 -15.17 6.88
N THR A 181 -2.37 -14.42 7.03
CA THR A 181 -1.28 -14.80 7.95
C THR A 181 -1.87 -15.05 9.36
N PRO A 182 -1.54 -16.17 10.01
CA PRO A 182 -2.06 -16.48 11.35
C PRO A 182 -1.85 -15.33 12.34
N GLY A 183 -2.89 -14.96 13.07
CA GLY A 183 -2.86 -13.84 14.03
C GLY A 183 -3.01 -12.45 13.40
N PHE A 184 -3.00 -12.31 12.08
CA PHE A 184 -3.25 -11.04 11.41
C PHE A 184 -4.76 -10.81 11.27
N THR A 185 -5.28 -9.84 12.00
CA THR A 185 -6.72 -9.53 12.07
C THR A 185 -6.98 -8.05 11.78
N PHE A 186 -8.21 -7.74 11.43
CA PHE A 186 -8.68 -6.38 11.18
C PHE A 186 -9.60 -5.93 12.29
N GLY A 187 -9.39 -4.72 12.78
CA GLY A 187 -10.28 -4.06 13.71
C GLY A 187 -11.57 -3.54 13.05
N THR A 188 -12.29 -2.73 13.80
CA THR A 188 -13.44 -1.96 13.28
C THR A 188 -13.00 -0.92 12.27
N LYS A 189 -13.88 -0.66 11.32
CA LYS A 189 -13.75 0.41 10.34
C LYS A 189 -13.98 1.76 11.01
#